data_bf6f62efc2f2fa3f044c099a7a9721e6
#
_entry.id   bf6f62efc2f2fa3f044c099a7a9721e6
#
_cell.length_a   1.000
_cell.length_b   1.000
_cell.length_c   1.000
_cell.angle_alpha   90.00
_cell.angle_beta   90.00
_cell.angle_gamma   90.00
#
_symmetry.space_group_name_H-M   'P 1'
#
loop_
_entity.id
_entity.type
_entity.pdbx_description
1 polymer ?
#
loop_
_entity_poly.entity_id
_entity_poly.type
_entity_poly.pdbx_seq_one_letter_code
_entity_poly.pdbx_strand_id
1 'polypeptide(L)'
;MPDMKTEIGRRRTFAIISHPDAGKTTLTEKLLLYGGAIQTAGSVKGKATARHAVSDWMELEKQRGISITSSVMQFEYEGFCINILDTPGHQDFSEDTYRTLMAADSAVMVIDAAKGIEPQTRKLFKICAMRHIPIFTFINKLDREARSPYDLMEELENEFGIGTYPMNWPIGCGQEFKGVYDREKQEILAFSEFHRGQSRISAIECKLDETEKLDELIGERLRKTLADDIELLDGAGYDFDIEKVRSGRLSPVFFGSALNNFGVEPFLEQFLKLTMPPLPRISNDDIIDPFDPRFSAFVFKIQANMNKAHRDRIAFMRICSGKFEREKEYYHVQGTKALRLAQPQQLMASDRAIIDEAYAGDIIGVFDPGIFSIGDTICEKGMNACFEGIPTFAPEHFAAVERVDTMKRKQFEKGIMQIAQEGAIQIFHEPYTGVEEVIVGVVGVLQFEVLEYRLKSEYGVDIRRRNMPFEHVRWIDNENIDVHALNLTSDTKWVQDFKGNNLLLFTSEWCINWALQKNEGLSLREFNRE
;
A
#
# COMPACT_ATOMS: atom_id res chain seq x y z
N MET A 1 8.49 -24.55 -22.06
CA MET A 1 7.98 -23.38 -21.37
C MET A 1 7.23 -23.88 -20.16
N PRO A 2 7.38 -23.30 -18.98
CA PRO A 2 6.57 -23.68 -17.85
C PRO A 2 5.08 -23.47 -18.17
N ASP A 3 4.23 -24.34 -17.64
CA ASP A 3 2.78 -24.23 -17.81
C ASP A 3 2.28 -22.96 -17.15
N MET A 4 1.36 -22.25 -17.79
CA MET A 4 0.74 -21.01 -17.28
C MET A 4 0.18 -21.19 -15.86
N LYS A 5 -0.45 -22.34 -15.57
CA LYS A 5 -0.99 -22.63 -14.24
C LYS A 5 0.09 -22.70 -13.17
N THR A 6 1.23 -23.30 -13.50
CA THR A 6 2.40 -23.37 -12.60
C THR A 6 2.95 -21.97 -12.35
N GLU A 7 3.07 -21.15 -13.41
CA GLU A 7 3.54 -19.77 -13.27
C GLU A 7 2.61 -18.91 -12.41
N ILE A 8 1.30 -18.99 -12.60
CA ILE A 8 0.33 -18.29 -11.79
C ILE A 8 0.36 -18.80 -10.34
N GLY A 9 0.42 -20.12 -10.16
CA GLY A 9 0.39 -20.76 -8.83
C GLY A 9 1.57 -20.39 -7.92
N ARG A 10 2.73 -20.02 -8.48
CA ARG A 10 3.91 -19.62 -7.70
C ARG A 10 3.95 -18.12 -7.35
N ARG A 11 3.00 -17.30 -7.82
CA ARG A 11 2.96 -15.87 -7.55
C ARG A 11 2.34 -15.53 -6.21
N ARG A 12 2.97 -14.58 -5.52
CA ARG A 12 2.51 -14.03 -4.24
C ARG A 12 2.60 -12.52 -4.29
N THR A 13 1.45 -11.86 -4.17
CA THR A 13 1.38 -10.39 -4.23
C THR A 13 0.75 -9.87 -2.95
N PHE A 14 1.54 -9.17 -2.16
CA PHE A 14 1.10 -8.66 -0.87
C PHE A 14 1.53 -7.24 -0.62
N ALA A 15 0.73 -6.54 0.17
CA ALA A 15 1.04 -5.20 0.64
C ALA A 15 1.59 -5.25 2.07
N ILE A 16 2.53 -4.37 2.38
CA ILE A 16 3.00 -4.17 3.75
C ILE A 16 2.37 -2.88 4.27
N ILE A 17 1.59 -3.00 5.35
CA ILE A 17 0.84 -1.91 5.97
C ILE A 17 1.25 -1.72 7.43
N SER A 18 1.27 -0.48 7.88
CA SER A 18 1.57 -0.15 9.28
C SER A 18 1.21 1.28 9.64
N HIS A 19 1.22 1.56 10.93
CA HIS A 19 1.38 2.94 11.41
C HIS A 19 2.79 3.47 11.10
N PRO A 20 3.00 4.80 10.93
CA PRO A 20 4.32 5.40 10.82
C PRO A 20 5.28 4.93 11.93
N ASP A 21 6.53 4.73 11.60
CA ASP A 21 7.58 4.27 12.51
C ASP A 21 7.44 2.84 13.09
N ALA A 22 6.43 2.04 12.73
CA ALA A 22 6.32 0.65 13.19
C ALA A 22 7.43 -0.27 12.63
N GLY A 23 8.16 0.19 11.61
CA GLY A 23 9.30 -0.51 11.02
C GLY A 23 8.99 -1.20 9.69
N LYS A 24 7.95 -0.74 8.99
CA LYS A 24 7.52 -1.24 7.69
C LYS A 24 8.67 -1.27 6.67
N THR A 25 9.25 -0.12 6.36
CA THR A 25 10.36 0.00 5.40
C THR A 25 11.57 -0.84 5.81
N THR A 26 11.83 -0.96 7.12
CA THR A 26 12.90 -1.85 7.61
C THR A 26 12.57 -3.31 7.30
N LEU A 27 11.34 -3.76 7.55
CA LEU A 27 10.92 -5.13 7.22
C LEU A 27 11.00 -5.38 5.71
N THR A 28 10.51 -4.45 4.88
CA THR A 28 10.60 -4.53 3.41
C THR A 28 12.05 -4.74 2.95
N GLU A 29 12.98 -3.93 3.44
CA GLU A 29 14.41 -4.05 3.12
C GLU A 29 14.99 -5.41 3.53
N LYS A 30 14.52 -5.99 4.65
CA LYS A 30 14.97 -7.31 5.09
C LYS A 30 14.40 -8.43 4.22
N LEU A 31 13.14 -8.35 3.80
CA LEU A 31 12.55 -9.31 2.87
C LEU A 31 13.31 -9.30 1.54
N LEU A 32 13.68 -8.12 1.02
CA LEU A 32 14.52 -7.99 -0.18
C LEU A 32 15.93 -8.58 0.02
N LEU A 33 16.51 -8.40 1.22
CA LEU A 33 17.83 -8.97 1.56
C LEU A 33 17.78 -10.50 1.57
N TYR A 34 16.78 -11.10 2.24
CA TYR A 34 16.61 -12.55 2.28
C TYR A 34 16.21 -13.12 0.92
N GLY A 35 15.44 -12.40 0.13
CA GLY A 35 15.15 -12.73 -1.28
C GLY A 35 16.36 -12.60 -2.21
N GLY A 36 17.49 -12.05 -1.74
CA GLY A 36 18.68 -11.85 -2.56
C GLY A 36 18.56 -10.72 -3.60
N ALA A 37 17.48 -9.95 -3.56
CA ALA A 37 17.26 -8.80 -4.43
C ALA A 37 18.21 -7.63 -4.13
N ILE A 38 18.67 -7.53 -2.89
CA ILE A 38 19.69 -6.57 -2.46
C ILE A 38 20.80 -7.28 -1.66
N GLN A 39 22.03 -6.76 -1.76
CA GLN A 39 23.17 -7.35 -1.03
C GLN A 39 23.29 -6.83 0.40
N THR A 40 22.84 -5.61 0.67
CA THR A 40 22.86 -4.97 1.98
C THR A 40 21.60 -4.13 2.17
N ALA A 41 20.92 -4.30 3.29
CA ALA A 41 19.73 -3.52 3.59
C ALA A 41 20.05 -2.06 3.90
N GLY A 42 19.23 -1.14 3.39
CA GLY A 42 19.28 0.28 3.68
C GLY A 42 18.66 0.66 5.03
N SER A 43 18.70 1.94 5.39
CA SER A 43 18.12 2.47 6.64
C SER A 43 17.32 3.74 6.38
N VAL A 44 16.15 3.85 7.00
CA VAL A 44 15.28 5.03 6.91
C VAL A 44 15.85 6.22 7.69
N LYS A 45 16.52 5.96 8.84
CA LYS A 45 17.11 6.97 9.71
C LYS A 45 18.63 6.78 9.74
N GLY A 46 19.33 7.30 8.73
CA GLY A 46 20.79 7.25 8.63
C GLY A 46 21.42 8.64 8.68
N LYS A 47 22.68 8.72 9.22
CA LYS A 47 23.53 9.90 8.98
C LYS A 47 23.81 10.00 7.48
N ALA A 48 24.15 11.17 6.97
CA ALA A 48 24.38 11.49 5.55
C ALA A 48 25.28 10.52 4.74
N THR A 49 25.93 9.56 5.41
CA THR A 49 26.79 8.51 4.83
C THR A 49 26.12 7.12 4.77
N ALA A 50 24.90 6.96 5.31
CA ALA A 50 24.22 5.68 5.31
C ALA A 50 23.42 5.49 4.00
N ARG A 51 23.36 4.26 3.51
CA ARG A 51 22.57 3.89 2.33
C ARG A 51 21.08 4.02 2.68
N HIS A 52 20.33 4.80 1.89
CA HIS A 52 18.87 4.92 2.06
C HIS A 52 18.16 3.63 1.64
N ALA A 53 16.93 3.45 2.12
CA ALA A 53 16.08 2.34 1.72
C ALA A 53 15.82 2.36 0.20
N VAL A 54 15.78 1.18 -0.39
CA VAL A 54 15.56 1.03 -1.84
C VAL A 54 14.14 1.43 -2.22
N SER A 55 13.18 1.27 -1.29
CA SER A 55 11.79 1.67 -1.47
C SER A 55 11.58 3.19 -1.54
N ASP A 56 12.44 3.99 -0.87
CA ASP A 56 12.32 5.45 -0.81
C ASP A 56 13.12 6.09 -1.97
N TRP A 57 12.46 6.33 -3.08
CA TRP A 57 13.12 6.84 -4.29
C TRP A 57 13.08 8.37 -4.40
N MET A 58 12.07 9.05 -3.80
CA MET A 58 11.97 10.50 -3.82
C MET A 58 12.97 11.14 -2.85
N GLU A 59 13.58 12.24 -3.27
CA GLU A 59 14.50 13.00 -2.41
C GLU A 59 13.81 13.54 -1.15
N LEU A 60 12.53 13.88 -1.26
CA LEU A 60 11.72 14.34 -0.13
C LEU A 60 11.48 13.23 0.90
N GLU A 61 11.27 11.98 0.45
CA GLU A 61 11.15 10.80 1.31
C GLU A 61 12.44 10.60 2.12
N LYS A 62 13.58 10.68 1.44
CA LYS A 62 14.91 10.55 2.07
C LYS A 62 15.19 11.64 3.09
N GLN A 63 14.82 12.89 2.78
CA GLN A 63 15.00 14.04 3.68
C GLN A 63 14.10 13.96 4.91
N ARG A 64 12.86 13.52 4.75
CA ARG A 64 11.85 13.44 5.82
C ARG A 64 11.91 12.13 6.59
N GLY A 65 12.46 11.07 5.99
CA GLY A 65 12.46 9.72 6.55
C GLY A 65 11.06 9.09 6.64
N ILE A 66 10.17 9.46 5.71
CA ILE A 66 8.82 8.90 5.58
C ILE A 66 8.56 8.52 4.12
N SER A 67 7.94 7.38 3.88
CA SER A 67 7.47 7.00 2.55
C SER A 67 6.22 7.82 2.19
N ILE A 68 6.24 8.45 1.02
CA ILE A 68 5.17 9.32 0.49
C ILE A 68 4.34 8.57 -0.55
N THR A 69 5.01 7.79 -1.40
CA THR A 69 4.39 7.01 -2.46
C THR A 69 4.62 5.53 -2.25
N SER A 70 3.65 4.72 -2.67
CA SER A 70 3.85 3.26 -2.69
C SER A 70 4.89 2.87 -3.73
N SER A 71 5.68 1.85 -3.43
CA SER A 71 6.63 1.25 -4.35
C SER A 71 6.33 -0.23 -4.59
N VAL A 72 6.66 -0.68 -5.81
CA VAL A 72 6.49 -2.06 -6.24
C VAL A 72 7.85 -2.69 -6.38
N MET A 73 8.04 -3.86 -5.78
CA MET A 73 9.29 -4.61 -5.84
C MET A 73 8.98 -6.07 -6.12
N GLN A 74 9.71 -6.68 -7.03
CA GLN A 74 9.54 -8.07 -7.41
C GLN A 74 10.87 -8.83 -7.30
N PHE A 75 10.83 -10.05 -6.78
CA PHE A 75 11.98 -10.94 -6.71
C PHE A 75 11.53 -12.40 -6.64
N GLU A 76 12.47 -13.33 -6.82
CA GLU A 76 12.22 -14.76 -6.65
C GLU A 76 12.86 -15.28 -5.36
N TYR A 77 12.12 -16.14 -4.65
CA TYR A 77 12.59 -16.79 -3.44
C TYR A 77 11.94 -18.17 -3.31
N GLU A 78 12.74 -19.23 -3.11
CA GLU A 78 12.29 -20.62 -2.93
C GLU A 78 11.23 -21.09 -3.96
N GLY A 79 11.38 -20.70 -5.20
CA GLY A 79 10.45 -21.04 -6.30
C GLY A 79 9.21 -20.16 -6.37
N PHE A 80 8.96 -19.28 -5.43
CA PHE A 80 7.91 -18.26 -5.49
C PHE A 80 8.38 -17.03 -6.27
N CYS A 81 7.47 -16.43 -7.02
CA CYS A 81 7.62 -15.11 -7.60
C CYS A 81 6.85 -14.11 -6.72
N ILE A 82 7.56 -13.22 -6.07
CA ILE A 82 7.06 -12.37 -5.00
C ILE A 82 6.93 -10.94 -5.50
N ASN A 83 5.74 -10.35 -5.34
CA ASN A 83 5.47 -8.94 -5.57
C ASN A 83 5.17 -8.26 -4.23
N ILE A 84 6.06 -7.40 -3.76
CA ILE A 84 5.85 -6.57 -2.58
C ILE A 84 5.33 -5.20 -2.99
N LEU A 85 4.24 -4.79 -2.35
CA LEU A 85 3.68 -3.46 -2.44
C LEU A 85 3.98 -2.74 -1.12
N ASP A 86 5.03 -1.91 -1.12
CA ASP A 86 5.37 -1.09 0.05
C ASP A 86 4.51 0.17 0.04
N THR A 87 3.67 0.36 1.06
CA THR A 87 2.68 1.44 1.12
C THR A 87 3.17 2.60 2.00
N PRO A 88 2.72 3.85 1.78
CA PRO A 88 2.96 4.92 2.75
C PRO A 88 2.36 4.59 4.12
N GLY A 89 3.12 4.87 5.20
CA GLY A 89 2.60 4.69 6.56
C GLY A 89 1.79 5.87 7.09
N HIS A 90 1.97 7.08 6.52
CA HIS A 90 1.36 8.30 7.01
C HIS A 90 -0.09 8.45 6.53
N GLN A 91 -0.99 8.91 7.42
CA GLN A 91 -2.41 9.05 7.12
C GLN A 91 -2.72 9.98 5.94
N ASP A 92 -1.90 11.00 5.71
CA ASP A 92 -2.06 11.97 4.61
C ASP A 92 -1.94 11.30 3.23
N PHE A 93 -1.35 10.10 3.16
CA PHE A 93 -1.19 9.32 1.92
C PHE A 93 -2.05 8.05 1.91
N SER A 94 -3.12 8.03 2.72
CA SER A 94 -4.01 6.85 2.85
C SER A 94 -4.70 6.48 1.53
N GLU A 95 -4.93 7.41 0.65
CA GLU A 95 -5.51 7.17 -0.68
C GLU A 95 -4.58 6.32 -1.57
N ASP A 96 -3.27 6.64 -1.61
CA ASP A 96 -2.28 5.81 -2.33
C ASP A 96 -2.16 4.41 -1.72
N THR A 97 -2.23 4.32 -0.39
CA THR A 97 -2.27 3.03 0.32
C THR A 97 -3.50 2.22 -0.08
N TYR A 98 -4.68 2.84 -0.12
CA TYR A 98 -5.92 2.17 -0.53
C TYR A 98 -5.82 1.61 -1.95
N ARG A 99 -5.40 2.45 -2.91
CA ARG A 99 -5.22 2.04 -4.31
C ARG A 99 -4.26 0.86 -4.44
N THR A 100 -3.18 0.90 -3.69
CA THR A 100 -2.17 -0.16 -3.67
C THR A 100 -2.71 -1.45 -3.09
N LEU A 101 -3.52 -1.38 -2.02
CA LEU A 101 -4.21 -2.54 -1.45
C LEU A 101 -5.18 -3.19 -2.44
N MET A 102 -5.75 -2.44 -3.37
CA MET A 102 -6.57 -3.01 -4.45
C MET A 102 -5.80 -3.99 -5.34
N ALA A 103 -4.48 -3.82 -5.46
CA ALA A 103 -3.64 -4.72 -6.26
C ALA A 103 -3.10 -5.91 -5.47
N ALA A 104 -3.27 -5.95 -4.14
CA ALA A 104 -2.77 -7.03 -3.29
C ALA A 104 -3.74 -8.22 -3.18
N ASP A 105 -3.20 -9.41 -2.89
CA ASP A 105 -3.94 -10.64 -2.57
C ASP A 105 -3.86 -10.99 -1.08
N SER A 106 -2.90 -10.42 -0.36
CA SER A 106 -2.76 -10.51 1.11
C SER A 106 -2.08 -9.26 1.65
N ALA A 107 -2.09 -9.08 2.96
CA ALA A 107 -1.44 -7.96 3.62
C ALA A 107 -0.60 -8.43 4.81
N VAL A 108 0.57 -7.82 4.98
CA VAL A 108 1.40 -7.95 6.18
C VAL A 108 1.21 -6.69 7.02
N MET A 109 0.60 -6.84 8.18
CA MET A 109 0.38 -5.75 9.13
C MET A 109 1.52 -5.72 10.14
N VAL A 110 2.32 -4.64 10.12
CA VAL A 110 3.45 -4.46 11.02
C VAL A 110 3.03 -3.64 12.23
N ILE A 111 3.21 -4.19 13.42
CA ILE A 111 2.84 -3.57 14.70
C ILE A 111 4.10 -3.37 15.55
N ASP A 112 4.22 -2.21 16.19
CA ASP A 112 5.26 -1.93 17.18
C ASP A 112 4.91 -2.63 18.51
N ALA A 113 5.75 -3.55 18.97
CA ALA A 113 5.51 -4.34 20.18
C ALA A 113 5.34 -3.51 21.46
N ALA A 114 5.91 -2.30 21.50
CA ALA A 114 5.77 -1.41 22.65
C ALA A 114 4.45 -0.61 22.62
N LYS A 115 3.93 -0.30 21.43
CA LYS A 115 2.79 0.58 21.24
C LYS A 115 1.46 -0.16 21.02
N GLY A 116 1.50 -1.34 20.40
CA GLY A 116 0.30 -2.09 20.01
C GLY A 116 -0.41 -1.46 18.80
N ILE A 117 -1.74 -1.49 18.80
CA ILE A 117 -2.57 -1.02 17.70
C ILE A 117 -2.71 0.49 17.74
N GLU A 118 -2.18 1.17 16.72
CA GLU A 118 -2.23 2.62 16.55
C GLU A 118 -3.35 3.04 15.56
N PRO A 119 -3.80 4.32 15.55
CA PRO A 119 -4.96 4.74 14.76
C PRO A 119 -4.91 4.41 13.27
N GLN A 120 -3.73 4.54 12.63
CA GLN A 120 -3.59 4.22 11.22
C GLN A 120 -3.72 2.71 10.96
N THR A 121 -3.22 1.88 11.87
CA THR A 121 -3.39 0.42 11.80
C THR A 121 -4.86 0.02 11.76
N ARG A 122 -5.71 0.67 12.60
CA ARG A 122 -7.17 0.45 12.62
C ARG A 122 -7.83 0.79 11.28
N LYS A 123 -7.45 1.92 10.68
CA LYS A 123 -7.98 2.34 9.37
C LYS A 123 -7.63 1.34 8.29
N LEU A 124 -6.35 0.94 8.22
CA LEU A 124 -5.86 0.01 7.20
C LEU A 124 -6.43 -1.40 7.35
N PHE A 125 -6.60 -1.86 8.59
CA PHE A 125 -7.28 -3.13 8.86
C PHE A 125 -8.70 -3.13 8.30
N LYS A 126 -9.49 -2.07 8.57
CA LYS A 126 -10.87 -1.96 8.05
C LYS A 126 -10.92 -2.05 6.52
N ILE A 127 -9.97 -1.44 5.84
CA ILE A 127 -9.86 -1.50 4.37
C ILE A 127 -9.61 -2.94 3.92
N CYS A 128 -8.66 -3.64 4.54
CA CYS A 128 -8.36 -5.04 4.22
C CYS A 128 -9.59 -5.95 4.48
N ALA A 129 -10.27 -5.75 5.62
CA ALA A 129 -11.47 -6.52 5.99
C ALA A 129 -12.62 -6.30 4.99
N MET A 130 -12.90 -5.05 4.60
CA MET A 130 -13.91 -4.72 3.57
C MET A 130 -13.63 -5.39 2.22
N ARG A 131 -12.36 -5.64 1.92
CA ARG A 131 -11.89 -6.26 0.67
C ARG A 131 -11.65 -7.75 0.78
N HIS A 132 -11.90 -8.35 1.95
CA HIS A 132 -11.63 -9.76 2.25
C HIS A 132 -10.17 -10.16 1.99
N ILE A 133 -9.22 -9.23 2.21
CA ILE A 133 -7.79 -9.48 2.04
C ILE A 133 -7.29 -10.17 3.33
N PRO A 134 -6.71 -11.38 3.26
CA PRO A 134 -6.11 -12.05 4.41
C PRO A 134 -4.97 -11.23 5.01
N ILE A 135 -4.95 -11.11 6.34
CA ILE A 135 -3.96 -10.32 7.07
C ILE A 135 -3.06 -11.22 7.88
N PHE A 136 -1.76 -11.03 7.72
CA PHE A 136 -0.71 -11.63 8.53
C PHE A 136 -0.09 -10.55 9.40
N THR A 137 0.02 -10.78 10.70
CA THR A 137 0.51 -9.78 11.64
C THR A 137 1.96 -10.04 12.00
N PHE A 138 2.83 -9.04 11.83
CA PHE A 138 4.22 -9.07 12.28
C PHE A 138 4.41 -8.08 13.43
N ILE A 139 4.57 -8.59 14.65
CA ILE A 139 4.84 -7.82 15.86
C ILE A 139 6.35 -7.58 15.94
N ASN A 140 6.73 -6.35 15.68
CA ASN A 140 8.10 -5.90 15.43
C ASN A 140 8.71 -5.18 16.62
N LYS A 141 10.02 -5.05 16.63
CA LYS A 141 10.84 -4.31 17.61
C LYS A 141 10.95 -4.95 18.98
N LEU A 142 10.94 -6.28 19.05
CA LEU A 142 11.19 -7.00 20.28
C LEU A 142 12.62 -6.83 20.84
N ASP A 143 13.52 -6.20 20.06
CA ASP A 143 14.84 -5.73 20.53
C ASP A 143 14.75 -4.55 21.52
N ARG A 144 13.55 -4.07 21.83
CA ARG A 144 13.25 -3.03 22.82
C ARG A 144 12.27 -3.55 23.86
N GLU A 145 12.09 -2.81 24.94
CA GLU A 145 11.01 -3.10 25.90
C GLU A 145 9.67 -3.15 25.17
N ALA A 146 8.95 -4.23 25.36
CA ALA A 146 7.71 -4.54 24.69
C ALA A 146 6.61 -4.88 25.69
N ARG A 147 5.37 -4.76 25.26
CA ARG A 147 4.20 -5.26 25.99
C ARG A 147 4.18 -6.79 25.95
N SER A 148 3.40 -7.40 26.84
CA SER A 148 3.20 -8.85 26.84
C SER A 148 2.70 -9.33 25.46
N PRO A 149 3.24 -10.40 24.88
CA PRO A 149 2.71 -11.00 23.66
C PRO A 149 1.23 -11.38 23.76
N TYR A 150 0.78 -11.84 24.92
CA TYR A 150 -0.63 -12.14 25.19
C TYR A 150 -1.51 -10.89 25.09
N ASP A 151 -1.11 -9.77 25.73
CA ASP A 151 -1.86 -8.52 25.69
C ASP A 151 -1.97 -7.97 24.26
N LEU A 152 -0.93 -8.14 23.46
CA LEU A 152 -0.91 -7.69 22.05
C LEU A 152 -1.85 -8.53 21.19
N MET A 153 -1.91 -9.84 21.41
CA MET A 153 -2.84 -10.74 20.72
C MET A 153 -4.29 -10.46 21.13
N GLU A 154 -4.55 -10.31 22.43
CA GLU A 154 -5.87 -9.96 22.94
C GLU A 154 -6.35 -8.61 22.40
N GLU A 155 -5.47 -7.61 22.30
CA GLU A 155 -5.79 -6.31 21.69
C GLU A 155 -6.17 -6.47 20.20
N LEU A 156 -5.47 -7.31 19.44
CA LEU A 156 -5.81 -7.62 18.05
C LEU A 156 -7.19 -8.25 17.91
N GLU A 157 -7.50 -9.21 18.75
CA GLU A 157 -8.78 -9.91 18.74
C GLU A 157 -9.95 -8.99 19.11
N ASN A 158 -9.78 -8.19 20.16
CA ASN A 158 -10.81 -7.27 20.64
C ASN A 158 -11.05 -6.11 19.67
N GLU A 159 -10.00 -5.53 19.08
CA GLU A 159 -10.12 -4.38 18.20
C GLU A 159 -10.65 -4.76 16.82
N PHE A 160 -10.30 -5.94 16.32
CA PHE A 160 -10.57 -6.35 14.95
C PHE A 160 -11.65 -7.43 14.80
N GLY A 161 -12.01 -8.10 15.90
CA GLY A 161 -13.02 -9.16 15.88
C GLY A 161 -12.58 -10.39 15.09
N ILE A 162 -11.27 -10.64 14.98
CA ILE A 162 -10.68 -11.80 14.32
C ILE A 162 -9.88 -12.61 15.32
N GLY A 163 -9.77 -13.93 15.11
CA GLY A 163 -8.87 -14.74 15.91
C GLY A 163 -7.40 -14.47 15.58
N THR A 164 -6.51 -14.77 16.51
CA THR A 164 -5.05 -14.75 16.30
C THR A 164 -4.48 -16.14 16.51
N TYR A 165 -3.40 -16.46 15.80
CA TYR A 165 -2.63 -17.68 16.02
C TYR A 165 -1.13 -17.35 15.97
N PRO A 166 -0.39 -17.50 17.08
CA PRO A 166 1.04 -17.26 17.09
C PRO A 166 1.77 -18.39 16.35
N MET A 167 2.39 -18.06 15.22
CA MET A 167 3.21 -18.98 14.43
C MET A 167 4.56 -19.23 15.08
N ASN A 168 5.09 -18.22 15.76
CA ASN A 168 6.26 -18.31 16.61
C ASN A 168 6.00 -17.60 17.94
N TRP A 169 6.84 -17.86 18.94
CA TRP A 169 6.77 -17.22 20.25
C TRP A 169 8.10 -16.56 20.62
N PRO A 170 8.11 -15.32 21.14
CA PRO A 170 9.35 -14.63 21.47
C PRO A 170 9.99 -15.16 22.74
N ILE A 171 11.31 -15.22 22.75
CA ILE A 171 12.12 -15.63 23.92
C ILE A 171 12.75 -14.39 24.51
N GLY A 172 12.08 -13.82 25.51
CA GLY A 172 12.45 -12.54 26.12
C GLY A 172 12.09 -11.34 25.25
N CYS A 173 12.43 -10.14 25.72
CA CYS A 173 12.29 -8.88 24.99
C CYS A 173 13.38 -7.88 25.41
N GLY A 174 13.57 -6.80 24.64
CA GLY A 174 14.61 -5.81 24.91
C GLY A 174 16.01 -6.40 24.80
N GLN A 175 16.85 -6.15 25.80
CA GLN A 175 18.20 -6.69 25.87
C GLN A 175 18.24 -8.20 26.11
N GLU A 176 17.16 -8.76 26.63
CA GLU A 176 16.99 -10.19 26.87
C GLU A 176 16.37 -10.95 25.70
N PHE A 177 16.08 -10.29 24.59
CA PHE A 177 15.54 -10.93 23.39
C PHE A 177 16.58 -11.87 22.77
N LYS A 178 16.40 -13.19 22.93
CA LYS A 178 17.36 -14.22 22.53
C LYS A 178 16.99 -14.94 21.24
N GLY A 179 15.73 -14.89 20.83
CA GLY A 179 15.25 -15.62 19.66
C GLY A 179 13.75 -15.81 19.66
N VAL A 180 13.30 -16.73 18.84
CA VAL A 180 11.89 -17.14 18.75
C VAL A 180 11.77 -18.67 18.78
N TYR A 181 10.67 -19.16 19.34
CA TYR A 181 10.27 -20.55 19.24
C TYR A 181 9.32 -20.71 18.04
N ASP A 182 9.69 -21.52 17.06
CA ASP A 182 8.87 -21.87 15.91
C ASP A 182 7.90 -22.98 16.32
N ARG A 183 6.59 -22.67 16.32
CA ARG A 183 5.56 -23.62 16.77
C ARG A 183 5.28 -24.73 15.75
N GLU A 184 5.49 -24.48 14.45
CA GLU A 184 5.30 -25.49 13.42
C GLU A 184 6.41 -26.55 13.48
N LYS A 185 7.66 -26.10 13.54
CA LYS A 185 8.84 -26.97 13.57
C LYS A 185 9.14 -27.52 14.98
N GLN A 186 8.56 -26.91 16.02
CA GLN A 186 8.84 -27.15 17.44
C GLN A 186 10.33 -26.98 17.78
N GLU A 187 10.94 -25.94 17.22
CA GLU A 187 12.36 -25.65 17.35
C GLU A 187 12.57 -24.21 17.83
N ILE A 188 13.64 -24.01 18.57
CA ILE A 188 14.10 -22.71 19.04
C ILE A 188 15.12 -22.19 18.02
N LEU A 189 14.87 -20.99 17.53
CA LEU A 189 15.76 -20.24 16.67
C LEU A 189 16.44 -19.17 17.52
N ALA A 190 17.60 -19.50 18.11
CA ALA A 190 18.38 -18.59 18.95
C ALA A 190 19.38 -17.80 18.10
N PHE A 191 19.58 -16.54 18.46
CA PHE A 191 20.49 -15.63 17.78
C PHE A 191 21.70 -15.31 18.67
N SER A 192 22.91 -15.61 18.20
CA SER A 192 24.11 -15.58 19.02
C SER A 192 24.75 -14.21 19.24
N GLU A 193 24.45 -13.21 18.40
CA GLU A 193 25.04 -11.86 18.50
C GLU A 193 24.12 -10.76 17.97
N PHE A 194 24.15 -9.59 18.63
CA PHE A 194 23.50 -8.37 18.17
C PHE A 194 24.31 -7.71 17.04
N HIS A 195 24.25 -8.24 15.82
CA HIS A 195 24.70 -7.51 14.65
C HIS A 195 23.60 -6.55 14.18
N ARG A 196 24.00 -5.35 13.74
CA ARG A 196 23.05 -4.32 13.23
C ARG A 196 22.33 -4.70 11.93
N GLY A 197 22.04 -5.99 11.73
CA GLY A 197 21.14 -6.51 10.70
C GLY A 197 21.46 -6.14 9.25
N GLN A 198 22.70 -5.78 8.91
CA GLN A 198 23.07 -5.43 7.53
C GLN A 198 23.30 -6.65 6.63
N SER A 199 23.47 -7.83 7.22
CA SER A 199 23.67 -9.11 6.53
C SER A 199 22.71 -10.17 7.08
N ARG A 200 22.52 -11.24 6.34
CA ARG A 200 21.76 -12.41 6.81
C ARG A 200 22.39 -12.97 8.08
N ILE A 201 21.56 -13.38 9.02
CA ILE A 201 21.99 -14.01 10.27
C ILE A 201 21.51 -15.45 10.23
N SER A 202 22.40 -16.40 10.51
CA SER A 202 22.03 -17.80 10.72
C SER A 202 21.58 -17.98 12.17
N ALA A 203 20.38 -18.50 12.36
CA ALA A 203 19.90 -18.90 13.68
C ALA A 203 20.58 -20.21 14.12
N ILE A 204 20.76 -20.38 15.42
CA ILE A 204 21.16 -21.66 16.02
C ILE A 204 19.87 -22.42 16.33
N GLU A 205 19.65 -23.51 15.61
CA GLU A 205 18.49 -24.37 15.82
C GLU A 205 18.73 -25.27 17.02
N CYS A 206 17.73 -25.38 17.91
CA CYS A 206 17.77 -26.23 19.09
C CYS A 206 16.36 -26.72 19.41
N LYS A 207 16.26 -27.99 19.87
CA LYS A 207 14.97 -28.56 20.29
C LYS A 207 14.72 -28.30 21.76
N LEU A 208 13.45 -28.34 22.18
CA LEU A 208 13.05 -28.11 23.58
C LEU A 208 13.61 -29.13 24.56
N ASP A 209 13.91 -30.35 24.12
CA ASP A 209 14.49 -31.43 24.92
C ASP A 209 16.00 -31.30 25.10
N GLU A 210 16.69 -30.46 24.32
CA GLU A 210 18.14 -30.20 24.46
C GLU A 210 18.42 -29.20 25.58
N THR A 211 18.03 -29.52 26.83
CA THR A 211 18.03 -28.61 27.99
C THR A 211 19.38 -27.96 28.28
N GLU A 212 20.50 -28.72 28.24
CA GLU A 212 21.84 -28.16 28.49
C GLU A 212 22.24 -27.13 27.46
N LYS A 213 22.02 -27.41 26.18
CA LYS A 213 22.30 -26.48 25.07
C LYS A 213 21.41 -25.25 25.15
N LEU A 214 20.13 -25.41 25.52
CA LEU A 214 19.21 -24.30 25.72
C LEU A 214 19.62 -23.40 26.89
N ASP A 215 20.03 -23.98 28.01
CA ASP A 215 20.49 -23.20 29.15
C ASP A 215 21.77 -22.41 28.86
N GLU A 216 22.65 -22.92 27.98
CA GLU A 216 23.79 -22.16 27.47
C GLU A 216 23.39 -21.02 26.53
N LEU A 217 22.38 -21.22 25.67
CA LEU A 217 21.97 -20.25 24.67
C LEU A 217 21.08 -19.13 25.23
N ILE A 218 20.06 -19.49 26.01
CA ILE A 218 19.02 -18.55 26.45
C ILE A 218 18.97 -18.39 27.99
N GLY A 219 19.58 -19.28 28.73
CA GLY A 219 19.57 -19.32 30.21
C GLY A 219 18.35 -20.04 30.78
N GLU A 220 18.55 -20.68 31.96
CA GLU A 220 17.53 -21.49 32.62
C GLU A 220 16.21 -20.75 32.88
N ARG A 221 16.27 -19.46 33.25
CA ARG A 221 15.08 -18.64 33.52
C ARG A 221 14.19 -18.50 32.26
N LEU A 222 14.76 -18.10 31.14
CA LEU A 222 13.99 -17.91 29.88
C LEU A 222 13.50 -19.26 29.34
N ARG A 223 14.26 -20.35 29.50
CA ARG A 223 13.81 -21.68 29.12
C ARG A 223 12.56 -22.11 29.89
N LYS A 224 12.54 -21.89 31.22
CA LYS A 224 11.37 -22.20 32.05
C LYS A 224 10.16 -21.36 31.65
N THR A 225 10.35 -20.05 31.52
CA THR A 225 9.27 -19.14 31.05
C THR A 225 8.73 -19.60 29.71
N LEU A 226 9.59 -19.95 28.75
CA LEU A 226 9.16 -20.46 27.45
C LEU A 226 8.35 -21.75 27.56
N ALA A 227 8.76 -22.68 28.42
CA ALA A 227 8.03 -23.93 28.62
C ALA A 227 6.62 -23.67 29.18
N ASP A 228 6.51 -22.79 30.20
CA ASP A 228 5.23 -22.37 30.77
C ASP A 228 4.33 -21.69 29.73
N ASP A 229 4.91 -20.80 28.90
CA ASP A 229 4.20 -20.13 27.82
C ASP A 229 3.68 -21.11 26.76
N ILE A 230 4.48 -22.08 26.34
CA ILE A 230 4.08 -23.10 25.37
C ILE A 230 2.93 -23.96 25.93
N GLU A 231 3.01 -24.41 27.19
CA GLU A 231 1.95 -25.17 27.85
C GLU A 231 0.63 -24.36 27.87
N LEU A 232 0.70 -23.05 28.16
CA LEU A 232 -0.44 -22.18 28.17
C LEU A 232 -1.04 -21.99 26.77
N LEU A 233 -0.20 -21.77 25.74
CA LEU A 233 -0.63 -21.60 24.36
C LEU A 233 -1.28 -22.85 23.79
N ASP A 234 -0.77 -24.03 24.12
CA ASP A 234 -1.32 -25.31 23.65
C ASP A 234 -2.61 -25.68 24.41
N GLY A 235 -2.77 -25.23 25.66
CA GLY A 235 -3.96 -25.47 26.47
C GLY A 235 -5.13 -24.50 26.24
N ALA A 236 -4.86 -23.26 25.84
CA ALA A 236 -5.86 -22.19 25.75
C ALA A 236 -5.96 -21.54 24.38
N GLY A 237 -5.09 -21.88 23.42
CA GLY A 237 -5.04 -21.26 22.12
C GLY A 237 -6.09 -21.76 21.13
N TYR A 238 -6.32 -20.97 20.07
CA TYR A 238 -7.09 -21.42 18.90
C TYR A 238 -6.31 -22.48 18.13
N ASP A 239 -7.02 -23.47 17.60
CA ASP A 239 -6.44 -24.39 16.63
C ASP A 239 -6.11 -23.63 15.32
N PHE A 240 -4.96 -23.94 14.74
CA PHE A 240 -4.59 -23.38 13.45
C PHE A 240 -5.53 -23.90 12.35
N ASP A 241 -6.19 -22.97 11.67
CA ASP A 241 -7.13 -23.28 10.61
C ASP A 241 -6.84 -22.41 9.37
N ILE A 242 -6.28 -23.03 8.34
CA ILE A 242 -5.90 -22.36 7.09
C ILE A 242 -7.10 -21.73 6.39
N GLU A 243 -8.30 -22.31 6.48
CA GLU A 243 -9.51 -21.76 5.85
C GLU A 243 -10.00 -20.50 6.58
N LYS A 244 -9.78 -20.41 7.89
CA LYS A 244 -10.01 -19.16 8.64
C LYS A 244 -9.00 -18.09 8.26
N VAL A 245 -7.72 -18.46 8.03
CA VAL A 245 -6.70 -17.52 7.52
C VAL A 245 -7.11 -16.99 6.15
N ARG A 246 -7.44 -17.88 5.21
CA ARG A 246 -7.85 -17.52 3.84
C ARG A 246 -9.10 -16.65 3.79
N SER A 247 -10.02 -16.84 4.71
CA SER A 247 -11.25 -16.04 4.82
C SER A 247 -11.07 -14.75 5.65
N GLY A 248 -9.87 -14.43 6.14
CA GLY A 248 -9.58 -13.25 6.95
C GLY A 248 -10.17 -13.28 8.37
N ARG A 249 -10.59 -14.46 8.87
CA ARG A 249 -11.13 -14.64 10.22
C ARG A 249 -10.09 -15.03 11.27
N LEU A 250 -8.89 -15.40 10.84
CA LEU A 250 -7.74 -15.73 11.67
C LEU A 250 -6.51 -15.03 11.09
N SER A 251 -5.79 -14.31 11.94
CA SER A 251 -4.49 -13.72 11.56
C SER A 251 -3.36 -14.57 12.15
N PRO A 252 -2.49 -15.15 11.30
CA PRO A 252 -1.22 -15.68 11.77
C PRO A 252 -0.34 -14.54 12.32
N VAL A 253 0.16 -14.71 13.56
CA VAL A 253 0.97 -13.70 14.25
C VAL A 253 2.41 -14.18 14.34
N PHE A 254 3.32 -13.30 13.93
CA PHE A 254 4.76 -13.51 13.98
C PHE A 254 5.41 -12.44 14.85
N PHE A 255 6.35 -12.86 15.68
CA PHE A 255 7.10 -11.99 16.56
C PHE A 255 8.55 -11.90 16.09
N GLY A 256 9.13 -10.68 16.13
CA GLY A 256 10.50 -10.51 15.72
C GLY A 256 11.06 -9.09 15.86
N SER A 257 12.28 -8.91 15.33
CA SER A 257 12.92 -7.62 15.17
C SER A 257 13.50 -7.47 13.77
N ALA A 258 12.83 -6.68 12.94
CA ALA A 258 13.31 -6.39 11.60
C ALA A 258 14.67 -5.68 11.61
N LEU A 259 14.96 -4.85 12.62
CA LEU A 259 16.24 -4.15 12.74
C LEU A 259 17.41 -5.14 12.82
N ASN A 260 17.27 -6.18 13.60
CA ASN A 260 18.32 -7.15 13.88
C ASN A 260 18.20 -8.44 13.04
N ASN A 261 17.25 -8.53 12.12
CA ASN A 261 16.91 -9.71 11.31
C ASN A 261 16.34 -10.90 12.11
N PHE A 262 15.89 -10.69 13.33
CA PHE A 262 15.39 -11.76 14.20
C PHE A 262 13.96 -12.13 13.81
N GLY A 263 13.74 -13.41 13.50
CA GLY A 263 12.43 -13.94 13.10
C GLY A 263 11.96 -13.56 11.69
N VAL A 264 12.77 -12.84 10.90
CA VAL A 264 12.36 -12.36 9.56
C VAL A 264 12.39 -13.48 8.51
N GLU A 265 13.45 -14.30 8.48
CA GLU A 265 13.55 -15.41 7.52
C GLU A 265 12.47 -16.48 7.79
N PRO A 266 12.27 -16.98 9.01
CA PRO A 266 11.17 -17.90 9.32
C PRO A 266 9.79 -17.32 9.01
N PHE A 267 9.60 -16.01 9.22
CA PHE A 267 8.39 -15.32 8.82
C PHE A 267 8.18 -15.42 7.31
N LEU A 268 9.19 -15.10 6.50
CA LEU A 268 9.07 -15.12 5.04
C LEU A 268 8.74 -16.53 4.54
N GLU A 269 9.43 -17.56 5.03
CA GLU A 269 9.20 -18.95 4.65
C GLU A 269 7.76 -19.42 4.95
N GLN A 270 7.30 -19.21 6.18
CA GLN A 270 5.95 -19.62 6.60
C GLN A 270 4.88 -18.79 5.93
N PHE A 271 5.07 -17.46 5.83
CA PHE A 271 4.15 -16.57 5.15
C PHE A 271 3.90 -17.01 3.70
N LEU A 272 4.95 -17.33 2.94
CA LEU A 272 4.82 -17.76 1.54
C LEU A 272 4.07 -19.08 1.38
N LYS A 273 4.20 -20.00 2.32
CA LYS A 273 3.46 -21.27 2.34
C LYS A 273 1.98 -21.08 2.66
N LEU A 274 1.66 -20.15 3.56
CA LEU A 274 0.30 -19.88 4.02
C LEU A 274 -0.50 -18.99 3.07
N THR A 275 0.18 -18.10 2.32
CA THR A 275 -0.48 -17.21 1.36
C THR A 275 -0.99 -17.95 0.13
N MET A 276 -2.08 -17.46 -0.42
CA MET A 276 -2.68 -18.01 -1.63
C MET A 276 -2.02 -17.46 -2.91
N PRO A 277 -2.11 -18.21 -4.03
CA PRO A 277 -1.90 -17.63 -5.35
C PRO A 277 -2.86 -16.48 -5.60
N PRO A 278 -2.74 -15.77 -6.74
CA PRO A 278 -3.63 -14.65 -7.06
C PRO A 278 -5.09 -14.97 -6.89
N LEU A 279 -5.81 -14.04 -6.27
CA LEU A 279 -7.24 -14.21 -5.97
C LEU A 279 -8.12 -13.81 -7.16
N PRO A 280 -9.29 -14.45 -7.33
CA PRO A 280 -10.30 -14.03 -8.30
C PRO A 280 -10.75 -12.57 -8.07
N ARG A 281 -11.13 -11.88 -9.13
CA ARG A 281 -11.56 -10.49 -9.10
C ARG A 281 -12.95 -10.30 -9.68
N ILE A 282 -13.76 -9.44 -9.03
CA ILE A 282 -15.08 -9.07 -9.54
C ILE A 282 -14.91 -8.10 -10.71
N SER A 283 -15.67 -8.33 -11.77
CA SER A 283 -15.69 -7.52 -12.99
C SER A 283 -17.10 -7.60 -13.62
N ASN A 284 -17.81 -6.50 -13.77
CA ASN A 284 -19.17 -6.45 -14.32
C ASN A 284 -20.13 -7.50 -13.70
N ASP A 285 -20.14 -7.64 -12.38
CA ASP A 285 -20.90 -8.63 -11.62
C ASP A 285 -20.48 -10.11 -11.84
N ASP A 286 -19.47 -10.36 -12.70
CA ASP A 286 -18.86 -11.68 -12.91
C ASP A 286 -17.55 -11.82 -12.12
N ILE A 287 -17.12 -13.06 -11.89
CA ILE A 287 -15.83 -13.36 -11.25
C ILE A 287 -14.83 -13.80 -12.31
N ILE A 288 -13.73 -13.06 -12.44
CA ILE A 288 -12.61 -13.43 -13.30
C ILE A 288 -11.64 -14.29 -12.51
N ASP A 289 -11.47 -15.54 -12.97
CA ASP A 289 -10.49 -16.48 -12.41
C ASP A 289 -9.08 -16.11 -12.90
N PRO A 290 -8.08 -16.01 -12.02
CA PRO A 290 -6.68 -15.79 -12.43
C PRO A 290 -6.16 -16.82 -13.44
N PHE A 291 -6.69 -18.03 -13.44
CA PHE A 291 -6.32 -19.11 -14.36
C PHE A 291 -7.07 -19.08 -15.71
N ASP A 292 -7.98 -18.12 -15.94
CA ASP A 292 -8.53 -17.88 -17.28
C ASP A 292 -7.37 -17.55 -18.24
N PRO A 293 -7.24 -18.22 -19.38
CA PRO A 293 -6.14 -17.99 -20.31
C PRO A 293 -6.16 -16.60 -20.95
N ARG A 294 -7.31 -15.90 -20.94
CA ARG A 294 -7.43 -14.55 -21.49
C ARG A 294 -6.82 -13.54 -20.54
N PHE A 295 -6.03 -12.65 -21.10
CA PHE A 295 -5.42 -11.57 -20.33
C PHE A 295 -6.44 -10.53 -19.89
N SER A 296 -6.38 -10.16 -18.62
CA SER A 296 -7.00 -8.95 -18.08
C SER A 296 -6.14 -8.31 -17.00
N ALA A 297 -6.20 -6.99 -16.90
CA ALA A 297 -5.47 -6.19 -15.93
C ALA A 297 -6.21 -4.88 -15.63
N PHE A 298 -5.90 -4.25 -14.50
CA PHE A 298 -6.37 -2.90 -14.20
C PHE A 298 -5.22 -1.99 -13.75
N VAL A 299 -5.37 -0.69 -14.03
CA VAL A 299 -4.43 0.36 -13.62
C VAL A 299 -4.77 0.78 -12.19
N PHE A 300 -3.85 0.55 -11.24
CA PHE A 300 -4.07 0.97 -9.85
C PHE A 300 -3.25 2.21 -9.46
N LYS A 301 -2.21 2.52 -10.23
CA LYS A 301 -1.32 3.65 -9.96
C LYS A 301 -0.76 4.22 -11.25
N ILE A 302 -0.62 5.54 -11.28
CA ILE A 302 0.12 6.26 -12.33
C ILE A 302 1.20 7.09 -11.64
N GLN A 303 2.38 7.12 -12.22
CA GLN A 303 3.51 7.86 -11.69
C GLN A 303 4.31 8.51 -12.82
N ALA A 304 4.54 9.82 -12.69
CA ALA A 304 5.34 10.59 -13.64
C ALA A 304 6.70 10.99 -13.06
N ASN A 305 7.63 11.32 -13.95
CA ASN A 305 8.93 11.90 -13.64
C ASN A 305 9.80 11.10 -12.64
N MET A 306 9.63 9.78 -12.60
CA MET A 306 10.53 8.91 -11.81
C MET A 306 11.98 9.06 -12.25
N ASN A 307 12.22 9.27 -13.55
CA ASN A 307 13.51 9.66 -14.09
C ASN A 307 13.48 11.12 -14.53
N LYS A 308 14.16 11.99 -13.81
CA LYS A 308 14.24 13.44 -14.11
C LYS A 308 14.78 13.75 -15.51
N ALA A 309 15.59 12.84 -16.09
CA ALA A 309 16.18 13.02 -17.42
C ALA A 309 15.20 12.74 -18.57
N HIS A 310 14.19 11.89 -18.36
CA HIS A 310 13.34 11.39 -19.44
C HIS A 310 11.87 11.84 -19.34
N ARG A 311 11.45 12.48 -18.25
CA ARG A 311 10.06 12.95 -18.04
C ARG A 311 9.03 11.86 -18.41
N ASP A 312 9.32 10.64 -17.96
CA ASP A 312 8.50 9.46 -18.21
C ASP A 312 7.22 9.49 -17.35
N ARG A 313 6.18 8.86 -17.89
CA ARG A 313 4.95 8.54 -17.17
C ARG A 313 4.71 7.04 -17.29
N ILE A 314 4.48 6.39 -16.16
CA ILE A 314 4.30 4.95 -16.07
C ILE A 314 2.94 4.66 -15.44
N ALA A 315 2.16 3.81 -16.10
CA ALA A 315 0.96 3.22 -15.53
C ALA A 315 1.31 1.84 -14.96
N PHE A 316 1.01 1.63 -13.69
CA PHE A 316 1.19 0.35 -12.99
C PHE A 316 -0.09 -0.45 -13.11
N MET A 317 0.02 -1.64 -13.65
CA MET A 317 -1.10 -2.53 -13.90
C MET A 317 -0.95 -3.81 -13.10
N ARG A 318 -2.01 -4.20 -12.41
CA ARG A 318 -2.14 -5.51 -11.80
C ARG A 318 -2.76 -6.47 -12.82
N ILE A 319 -2.08 -7.55 -13.16
CA ILE A 319 -2.62 -8.61 -14.02
C ILE A 319 -3.57 -9.48 -13.20
N CYS A 320 -4.82 -9.57 -13.63
CA CYS A 320 -5.89 -10.29 -12.94
C CYS A 320 -6.10 -11.69 -13.49
N SER A 321 -5.93 -11.90 -14.80
CA SER A 321 -6.04 -13.22 -15.43
C SER A 321 -5.07 -13.39 -16.59
N GLY A 322 -4.75 -14.63 -16.88
CA GLY A 322 -4.01 -15.06 -18.06
C GLY A 322 -2.55 -14.61 -18.08
N LYS A 323 -2.08 -14.37 -19.28
CA LYS A 323 -0.69 -14.04 -19.59
C LYS A 323 -0.59 -12.77 -20.42
N PHE A 324 0.24 -11.83 -19.97
CA PHE A 324 0.70 -10.70 -20.77
C PHE A 324 1.81 -11.17 -21.72
N GLU A 325 1.74 -10.74 -22.97
CA GLU A 325 2.79 -10.96 -23.99
C GLU A 325 3.12 -9.62 -24.65
N ARG A 326 4.41 -9.31 -24.69
CA ARG A 326 4.91 -8.14 -25.39
C ARG A 326 4.53 -8.23 -26.89
N GLU A 327 4.31 -7.07 -27.51
CA GLU A 327 3.92 -6.94 -28.93
C GLU A 327 2.47 -7.38 -29.25
N LYS A 328 1.75 -8.02 -28.32
CA LYS A 328 0.34 -8.34 -28.48
C LYS A 328 -0.52 -7.09 -28.35
N GLU A 329 -1.63 -7.07 -29.09
CA GLU A 329 -2.62 -6.00 -29.02
C GLU A 329 -3.68 -6.34 -28.00
N TYR A 330 -3.98 -5.38 -27.12
CA TYR A 330 -4.98 -5.47 -26.07
C TYR A 330 -6.05 -4.39 -26.24
N TYR A 331 -7.18 -4.55 -25.58
CA TYR A 331 -8.29 -3.61 -25.63
C TYR A 331 -8.36 -2.79 -24.32
N HIS A 332 -8.33 -1.46 -24.46
CA HIS A 332 -8.55 -0.52 -23.39
C HIS A 332 -10.05 -0.24 -23.29
N VAL A 333 -10.69 -0.70 -22.22
CA VAL A 333 -12.14 -0.73 -22.09
C VAL A 333 -12.72 0.67 -22.04
N GLN A 334 -12.27 1.52 -21.10
CA GLN A 334 -12.76 2.89 -20.93
C GLN A 334 -12.41 3.76 -22.14
N GLY A 335 -11.25 3.56 -22.75
CA GLY A 335 -10.83 4.25 -23.96
C GLY A 335 -11.44 3.70 -25.25
N THR A 336 -12.20 2.61 -25.20
CA THR A 336 -12.89 1.95 -26.34
C THR A 336 -11.99 1.71 -27.57
N LYS A 337 -10.70 1.39 -27.34
CA LYS A 337 -9.72 1.23 -28.43
C LYS A 337 -8.75 0.10 -28.18
N ALA A 338 -8.26 -0.51 -29.26
CA ALA A 338 -7.16 -1.44 -29.21
C ALA A 338 -5.82 -0.67 -29.15
N LEU A 339 -4.87 -1.22 -28.36
CA LEU A 339 -3.54 -0.63 -28.22
C LEU A 339 -2.51 -1.70 -27.88
N ARG A 340 -1.24 -1.39 -28.11
CA ARG A 340 -0.10 -2.16 -27.63
C ARG A 340 0.49 -1.48 -26.41
N LEU A 341 0.77 -2.27 -25.37
CA LEU A 341 1.39 -1.73 -24.16
C LEU A 341 2.88 -1.49 -24.43
N ALA A 342 3.27 -0.22 -24.39
CA ALA A 342 4.61 0.21 -24.74
C ALA A 342 5.58 0.02 -23.57
N GLN A 343 6.79 -0.46 -23.87
CA GLN A 343 7.89 -0.62 -22.92
C GLN A 343 7.45 -1.27 -21.59
N PRO A 344 6.87 -2.49 -21.62
CA PRO A 344 6.47 -3.16 -20.39
C PRO A 344 7.69 -3.44 -19.54
N GLN A 345 7.63 -3.06 -18.29
CA GLN A 345 8.75 -3.10 -17.35
C GLN A 345 8.35 -3.82 -16.08
N GLN A 346 9.25 -4.63 -15.60
CA GLN A 346 9.28 -5.10 -14.23
C GLN A 346 10.07 -4.09 -13.41
N LEU A 347 9.61 -3.82 -12.22
CA LEU A 347 10.20 -2.82 -11.34
C LEU A 347 10.86 -3.50 -10.15
N MET A 348 12.15 -3.24 -9.99
CA MET A 348 12.92 -3.56 -8.80
C MET A 348 13.32 -2.25 -8.12
N ALA A 349 12.34 -1.59 -7.50
CA ALA A 349 12.48 -0.27 -6.90
C ALA A 349 13.02 0.81 -7.87
N SER A 350 14.32 1.04 -7.95
CA SER A 350 14.95 1.98 -8.89
C SER A 350 15.31 1.37 -10.23
N ASP A 351 15.45 0.05 -10.31
CA ASP A 351 15.90 -0.65 -11.50
C ASP A 351 14.71 -1.11 -12.34
N ARG A 352 14.83 -0.99 -13.64
CA ARG A 352 13.79 -1.31 -14.62
C ARG A 352 14.31 -2.32 -15.61
N ALA A 353 13.66 -3.45 -15.71
CA ALA A 353 13.93 -4.46 -16.72
C ALA A 353 12.74 -4.57 -17.68
N ILE A 354 13.01 -4.49 -18.99
CA ILE A 354 11.97 -4.77 -19.99
C ILE A 354 11.64 -6.25 -19.93
N ILE A 355 10.34 -6.57 -19.96
CA ILE A 355 9.83 -7.92 -19.88
C ILE A 355 9.08 -8.29 -21.16
N ASP A 356 9.17 -9.56 -21.56
CA ASP A 356 8.43 -10.10 -22.69
C ASP A 356 7.12 -10.77 -22.26
N GLU A 357 7.07 -11.28 -21.04
CA GLU A 357 5.95 -12.04 -20.49
C GLU A 357 5.71 -11.69 -19.02
N ALA A 358 4.44 -11.70 -18.60
CA ALA A 358 4.01 -11.62 -17.20
C ALA A 358 2.69 -12.36 -17.04
N TYR A 359 2.35 -12.77 -15.82
CA TYR A 359 1.20 -13.64 -15.56
C TYR A 359 0.27 -13.03 -14.51
N ALA A 360 -0.94 -13.58 -14.41
CA ALA A 360 -1.85 -13.19 -13.34
C ALA A 360 -1.15 -13.24 -11.97
N GLY A 361 -1.29 -12.18 -11.21
CA GLY A 361 -0.53 -11.95 -9.98
C GLY A 361 0.60 -10.93 -10.13
N ASP A 362 1.21 -10.80 -11.29
CA ASP A 362 2.28 -9.82 -11.49
C ASP A 362 1.77 -8.39 -11.57
N ILE A 363 2.67 -7.47 -11.27
CA ILE A 363 2.49 -6.05 -11.49
C ILE A 363 3.51 -5.62 -12.54
N ILE A 364 3.01 -4.98 -13.59
CA ILE A 364 3.83 -4.43 -14.66
C ILE A 364 3.69 -2.91 -14.73
N GLY A 365 4.78 -2.22 -15.00
CA GLY A 365 4.76 -0.81 -15.39
C GLY A 365 4.80 -0.68 -16.89
N VAL A 366 3.94 0.13 -17.47
CA VAL A 366 3.94 0.42 -18.92
C VAL A 366 4.10 1.91 -19.15
N PHE A 367 4.82 2.27 -20.20
CA PHE A 367 4.91 3.67 -20.61
C PHE A 367 3.52 4.19 -20.96
N ASP A 368 3.14 5.31 -20.37
CA ASP A 368 1.85 5.95 -20.57
C ASP A 368 2.03 7.30 -21.28
N PRO A 369 1.59 7.43 -22.52
CA PRO A 369 1.59 8.74 -23.22
C PRO A 369 0.48 9.70 -22.73
N GLY A 370 -0.19 9.40 -21.63
CA GLY A 370 -1.28 10.19 -21.07
C GLY A 370 -2.67 9.68 -21.44
N ILE A 371 -2.79 8.39 -21.71
CA ILE A 371 -4.07 7.76 -22.14
C ILE A 371 -4.74 6.95 -21.05
N PHE A 372 -4.00 6.59 -19.98
CA PHE A 372 -4.55 5.79 -18.90
C PHE A 372 -4.98 6.68 -17.73
N SER A 373 -6.03 6.22 -17.07
CA SER A 373 -6.51 6.70 -15.77
C SER A 373 -6.42 5.58 -14.74
N ILE A 374 -6.36 5.94 -13.46
CA ILE A 374 -6.46 4.98 -12.36
C ILE A 374 -7.86 4.35 -12.42
N GLY A 375 -7.94 3.02 -12.33
CA GLY A 375 -9.18 2.26 -12.49
C GLY A 375 -9.39 1.68 -13.90
N ASP A 376 -8.64 2.14 -14.91
CA ASP A 376 -8.81 1.65 -16.27
C ASP A 376 -8.56 0.14 -16.37
N THR A 377 -9.40 -0.53 -17.16
CA THR A 377 -9.31 -1.95 -17.46
C THR A 377 -8.71 -2.19 -18.83
N ILE A 378 -7.74 -3.10 -18.88
CA ILE A 378 -7.11 -3.58 -20.11
C ILE A 378 -7.33 -5.08 -20.21
N CYS A 379 -7.86 -5.57 -21.33
CA CYS A 379 -8.14 -6.99 -21.50
C CYS A 379 -7.92 -7.47 -22.95
N GLU A 380 -8.06 -8.75 -23.19
CA GLU A 380 -8.11 -9.27 -24.56
C GLU A 380 -9.37 -8.79 -25.28
N LYS A 381 -9.23 -8.55 -26.58
CA LYS A 381 -10.34 -8.14 -27.42
C LYS A 381 -11.48 -9.17 -27.41
N GLY A 382 -12.69 -8.71 -27.11
CA GLY A 382 -13.88 -9.55 -27.01
C GLY A 382 -14.13 -10.16 -25.64
N MET A 383 -13.28 -9.88 -24.66
CA MET A 383 -13.55 -10.17 -23.26
C MET A 383 -14.45 -9.07 -22.67
N ASN A 384 -15.57 -9.48 -22.04
CA ASN A 384 -16.43 -8.54 -21.31
C ASN A 384 -15.90 -8.37 -19.89
N ALA A 385 -14.82 -7.60 -19.75
CA ALA A 385 -14.19 -7.31 -18.47
C ALA A 385 -14.18 -5.80 -18.23
N CYS A 386 -14.67 -5.38 -17.08
CA CYS A 386 -14.51 -4.03 -16.57
C CYS A 386 -14.41 -4.13 -15.04
N PHE A 387 -13.22 -3.94 -14.50
CA PHE A 387 -13.03 -3.97 -13.06
C PHE A 387 -13.67 -2.75 -12.42
N GLU A 388 -14.21 -2.92 -11.20
CA GLU A 388 -14.76 -1.79 -10.45
C GLU A 388 -13.71 -0.69 -10.30
N GLY A 389 -14.15 0.55 -10.53
CA GLY A 389 -13.29 1.72 -10.36
C GLY A 389 -12.74 1.83 -8.94
N ILE A 390 -11.56 2.40 -8.82
CA ILE A 390 -10.94 2.66 -7.53
C ILE A 390 -11.55 3.95 -6.98
N PRO A 391 -12.28 3.90 -5.84
CA PRO A 391 -12.92 5.10 -5.29
C PRO A 391 -11.88 6.16 -4.92
N THR A 392 -12.21 7.40 -5.23
CA THR A 392 -11.42 8.58 -4.86
C THR A 392 -11.91 9.11 -3.51
N PHE A 393 -11.02 9.31 -2.55
CA PHE A 393 -11.39 9.88 -1.25
C PHE A 393 -11.76 11.36 -1.39
N ALA A 394 -12.79 11.78 -0.67
CA ALA A 394 -13.14 13.17 -0.59
C ALA A 394 -12.02 13.97 0.11
N PRO A 395 -11.54 15.08 -0.47
CA PRO A 395 -10.59 15.96 0.21
C PRO A 395 -11.16 16.57 1.49
N GLU A 396 -10.30 16.69 2.49
CA GLU A 396 -10.62 17.30 3.78
C GLU A 396 -9.98 18.70 3.93
N HIS A 397 -9.00 19.03 3.07
CA HIS A 397 -8.29 20.31 3.13
C HIS A 397 -8.23 20.94 1.74
N PHE A 398 -8.46 22.24 1.67
CA PHE A 398 -8.52 22.99 0.42
C PHE A 398 -7.61 24.20 0.45
N ALA A 399 -6.96 24.48 -0.67
CA ALA A 399 -6.17 25.69 -0.85
C ALA A 399 -6.28 26.21 -2.29
N ALA A 400 -6.31 27.52 -2.43
CA ALA A 400 -6.11 28.19 -3.69
C ALA A 400 -4.60 28.27 -3.99
N VAL A 401 -4.21 27.88 -5.18
CA VAL A 401 -2.81 27.77 -5.60
C VAL A 401 -2.59 28.62 -6.85
N GLU A 402 -1.62 29.51 -6.75
CA GLU A 402 -1.22 30.41 -7.84
C GLU A 402 0.28 30.24 -8.16
N ARG A 403 0.66 30.40 -9.41
CA ARG A 403 2.06 30.51 -9.80
C ARG A 403 2.64 31.88 -9.39
N VAL A 404 3.85 31.90 -8.88
CA VAL A 404 4.55 33.15 -8.56
C VAL A 404 5.01 33.87 -9.84
N ASP A 405 5.51 33.11 -10.80
CA ASP A 405 5.98 33.64 -12.10
C ASP A 405 4.93 33.40 -13.18
N THR A 406 4.34 34.49 -13.68
CA THR A 406 3.32 34.46 -14.74
C THR A 406 3.82 33.86 -16.06
N MET A 407 5.13 33.94 -16.35
CA MET A 407 5.74 33.37 -17.55
C MET A 407 5.74 31.83 -17.55
N LYS A 408 5.61 31.21 -16.38
CA LYS A 408 5.63 29.75 -16.23
C LYS A 408 4.23 29.10 -16.30
N ARG A 409 3.27 29.74 -16.93
CA ARG A 409 1.88 29.29 -17.04
C ARG A 409 1.78 27.85 -17.58
N LYS A 410 2.41 27.56 -18.71
CA LYS A 410 2.35 26.23 -19.34
C LYS A 410 2.96 25.14 -18.47
N GLN A 411 4.06 25.44 -17.79
CA GLN A 411 4.71 24.51 -16.86
C GLN A 411 3.84 24.24 -15.65
N PHE A 412 3.18 25.28 -15.10
CA PHE A 412 2.25 25.16 -13.99
C PHE A 412 1.04 24.28 -14.35
N GLU A 413 0.34 24.62 -15.44
CA GLU A 413 -0.83 23.87 -15.92
C GLU A 413 -0.48 22.39 -16.17
N LYS A 414 0.65 22.13 -16.84
CA LYS A 414 1.13 20.78 -17.07
C LYS A 414 1.46 20.06 -15.78
N GLY A 415 2.18 20.69 -14.86
CA GLY A 415 2.63 20.07 -13.61
C GLY A 415 1.46 19.73 -12.69
N ILE A 416 0.54 20.69 -12.48
CA ILE A 416 -0.60 20.48 -11.59
C ILE A 416 -1.55 19.41 -12.12
N MET A 417 -1.80 19.41 -13.44
CA MET A 417 -2.63 18.40 -14.09
C MET A 417 -2.01 17.00 -13.97
N GLN A 418 -0.71 16.89 -14.19
CA GLN A 418 0.00 15.61 -14.14
C GLN A 418 0.00 15.04 -12.72
N ILE A 419 0.25 15.86 -11.70
CA ILE A 419 0.20 15.46 -10.28
C ILE A 419 -1.22 15.06 -9.87
N ALA A 420 -2.25 15.74 -10.40
CA ALA A 420 -3.65 15.37 -10.16
C ALA A 420 -4.02 14.03 -10.82
N GLN A 421 -3.54 13.76 -12.03
CA GLN A 421 -3.76 12.48 -12.72
C GLN A 421 -3.06 11.29 -12.06
N GLU A 422 -2.02 11.54 -11.28
CA GLU A 422 -1.40 10.53 -10.40
C GLU A 422 -2.25 10.26 -9.14
N GLY A 423 -3.28 11.09 -8.91
CA GLY A 423 -4.14 11.02 -7.74
C GLY A 423 -3.49 11.55 -6.44
N ALA A 424 -2.37 12.26 -6.53
CA ALA A 424 -1.73 12.86 -5.36
C ALA A 424 -2.48 14.07 -4.82
N ILE A 425 -3.27 14.73 -5.66
CA ILE A 425 -4.13 15.88 -5.34
C ILE A 425 -5.40 15.81 -6.18
N GLN A 426 -6.43 16.52 -5.76
CA GLN A 426 -7.60 16.82 -6.59
C GLN A 426 -7.60 18.31 -6.96
N ILE A 427 -7.98 18.63 -8.18
CA ILE A 427 -8.02 20.02 -8.67
C ILE A 427 -9.42 20.41 -9.08
N PHE A 428 -9.78 21.63 -8.71
CA PHE A 428 -11.06 22.23 -8.98
C PHE A 428 -10.87 23.63 -9.54
N HIS A 429 -11.81 24.09 -10.31
CA HIS A 429 -11.84 25.47 -10.82
C HIS A 429 -13.24 26.05 -10.65
N GLU A 430 -13.31 27.37 -10.49
CA GLU A 430 -14.57 28.08 -10.52
C GLU A 430 -15.02 28.26 -11.96
N PRO A 431 -16.26 27.86 -12.31
CA PRO A 431 -16.79 28.13 -13.63
C PRO A 431 -16.81 29.63 -13.90
N TYR A 432 -16.46 30.03 -15.11
CA TYR A 432 -16.45 31.43 -15.60
C TYR A 432 -15.41 32.38 -14.98
N THR A 433 -14.59 31.92 -14.07
CA THR A 433 -13.40 32.67 -13.62
C THR A 433 -12.20 32.27 -14.49
N GLY A 434 -11.31 33.21 -14.81
CA GLY A 434 -10.09 32.90 -15.57
C GLY A 434 -9.21 31.89 -14.81
N VAL A 435 -8.46 31.09 -15.57
CA VAL A 435 -7.61 29.97 -15.06
C VAL A 435 -6.38 30.47 -14.26
N GLU A 436 -6.47 31.57 -13.56
CA GLU A 436 -5.32 32.09 -12.81
C GLU A 436 -5.13 31.43 -11.45
N GLU A 437 -6.22 31.06 -10.79
CA GLU A 437 -6.23 30.41 -9.49
C GLU A 437 -6.83 29.00 -9.62
N VAL A 438 -6.11 27.99 -9.16
CA VAL A 438 -6.58 26.59 -9.10
C VAL A 438 -6.86 26.22 -7.65
N ILE A 439 -8.05 25.69 -7.38
CA ILE A 439 -8.36 25.16 -6.06
C ILE A 439 -7.83 23.72 -6.01
N VAL A 440 -7.00 23.44 -5.01
CA VAL A 440 -6.44 22.12 -4.76
C VAL A 440 -7.07 21.55 -3.51
N GLY A 441 -7.61 20.33 -3.61
CA GLY A 441 -8.10 19.54 -2.50
C GLY A 441 -7.17 18.38 -2.21
N VAL A 442 -6.94 18.09 -0.92
CA VAL A 442 -6.09 17.01 -0.43
C VAL A 442 -6.73 16.34 0.79
N VAL A 443 -6.40 15.07 1.03
CA VAL A 443 -6.83 14.32 2.22
C VAL A 443 -6.04 14.76 3.44
N GLY A 444 -4.74 15.06 3.29
CA GLY A 444 -3.88 15.50 4.37
C GLY A 444 -2.96 16.66 4.00
N VAL A 445 -2.62 17.47 4.97
CA VAL A 445 -1.87 18.73 4.76
C VAL A 445 -0.46 18.55 4.19
N LEU A 446 0.20 17.41 4.45
CA LEU A 446 1.52 17.12 3.88
C LEU A 446 1.50 16.99 2.36
N GLN A 447 0.37 16.64 1.75
CA GLN A 447 0.24 16.56 0.30
C GLN A 447 0.45 17.94 -0.37
N PHE A 448 0.13 19.05 0.31
CA PHE A 448 0.46 20.38 -0.18
C PHE A 448 1.97 20.64 -0.24
N GLU A 449 2.72 20.18 0.76
CA GLU A 449 4.18 20.33 0.76
C GLU A 449 4.81 19.48 -0.36
N VAL A 450 4.27 18.29 -0.60
CA VAL A 450 4.68 17.43 -1.71
C VAL A 450 4.39 18.11 -3.05
N LEU A 451 3.21 18.71 -3.21
CA LEU A 451 2.84 19.48 -4.40
C LEU A 451 3.83 20.62 -4.66
N GLU A 452 4.11 21.43 -3.64
CA GLU A 452 5.03 22.56 -3.71
C GLU A 452 6.46 22.11 -4.12
N TYR A 453 6.95 21.06 -3.46
CA TYR A 453 8.24 20.46 -3.76
C TYR A 453 8.31 19.92 -5.19
N ARG A 454 7.30 19.18 -5.64
CA ARG A 454 7.26 18.58 -6.98
C ARG A 454 7.14 19.63 -8.09
N LEU A 455 6.27 20.63 -7.94
CA LEU A 455 6.15 21.73 -8.91
C LEU A 455 7.47 22.47 -9.05
N LYS A 456 8.19 22.70 -7.96
CA LYS A 456 9.49 23.35 -7.99
C LYS A 456 10.59 22.47 -8.59
N SER A 457 10.73 21.23 -8.13
CA SER A 457 11.84 20.35 -8.51
C SER A 457 11.69 19.71 -9.90
N GLU A 458 10.44 19.41 -10.33
CA GLU A 458 10.17 18.70 -11.58
C GLU A 458 9.80 19.67 -12.71
N TYR A 459 9.09 20.76 -12.41
CA TYR A 459 8.57 21.70 -13.42
C TYR A 459 9.23 23.10 -13.33
N GLY A 460 10.02 23.35 -12.29
CA GLY A 460 10.69 24.64 -12.06
C GLY A 460 9.71 25.76 -11.73
N VAL A 461 8.57 25.47 -11.13
CA VAL A 461 7.51 26.43 -10.82
C VAL A 461 7.43 26.65 -9.31
N ASP A 462 7.63 27.88 -8.87
CA ASP A 462 7.32 28.29 -7.50
C ASP A 462 5.85 28.71 -7.43
N ILE A 463 5.15 28.29 -6.38
CA ILE A 463 3.73 28.58 -6.16
C ILE A 463 3.51 29.39 -4.87
N ARG A 464 2.38 30.07 -4.82
CA ARG A 464 1.82 30.67 -3.61
C ARG A 464 0.54 29.93 -3.25
N ARG A 465 0.42 29.53 -2.02
CA ARG A 465 -0.73 28.82 -1.47
C ARG A 465 -1.49 29.70 -0.49
N ARG A 466 -2.82 29.69 -0.59
CA ARG A 466 -3.74 30.34 0.36
C ARG A 466 -4.77 29.31 0.81
N ASN A 467 -4.71 28.91 2.08
CA ASN A 467 -5.67 27.96 2.63
C ASN A 467 -7.10 28.50 2.55
N MET A 468 -8.04 27.61 2.27
CA MET A 468 -9.47 27.90 2.20
C MET A 468 -10.21 27.22 3.37
N PRO A 469 -11.34 27.76 3.83
CA PRO A 469 -12.05 27.27 5.02
C PRO A 469 -12.96 26.06 4.74
N PHE A 470 -12.84 25.43 3.58
CA PHE A 470 -13.67 24.28 3.22
C PHE A 470 -13.11 23.00 3.83
N GLU A 471 -14.03 22.14 4.29
CA GLU A 471 -13.71 20.83 4.90
C GLU A 471 -14.44 19.68 4.21
N HIS A 472 -15.46 19.99 3.39
CA HIS A 472 -16.26 18.97 2.71
C HIS A 472 -16.43 19.30 1.23
N VAL A 473 -16.48 18.24 0.42
CA VAL A 473 -16.87 18.31 -0.98
C VAL A 473 -18.01 17.33 -1.25
N ARG A 474 -18.94 17.72 -2.13
CA ARG A 474 -20.03 16.85 -2.60
C ARG A 474 -20.20 17.01 -4.09
N TRP A 475 -20.33 15.90 -4.79
CA TRP A 475 -20.67 15.86 -6.21
C TRP A 475 -22.17 16.03 -6.39
N ILE A 476 -22.57 16.87 -7.33
CA ILE A 476 -23.97 17.02 -7.73
C ILE A 476 -24.34 15.86 -8.62
N ASP A 477 -25.30 15.03 -8.18
CA ASP A 477 -25.71 13.81 -8.90
C ASP A 477 -26.78 14.06 -9.96
N ASN A 478 -27.31 15.25 -10.00
CA ASN A 478 -28.36 15.64 -10.93
C ASN A 478 -27.77 16.05 -12.27
N GLU A 479 -28.07 15.33 -13.36
CA GLU A 479 -27.55 15.64 -14.71
C GLU A 479 -28.00 16.99 -15.26
N ASN A 480 -29.19 17.47 -14.90
CA ASN A 480 -29.83 18.66 -15.50
C ASN A 480 -30.20 19.75 -14.49
N ILE A 481 -29.55 19.84 -13.34
CA ILE A 481 -29.84 20.88 -12.35
C ILE A 481 -29.17 22.19 -12.76
N ASP A 482 -29.91 23.29 -12.67
CA ASP A 482 -29.33 24.63 -12.82
C ASP A 482 -28.63 25.02 -11.50
N VAL A 483 -27.32 24.88 -11.47
CA VAL A 483 -26.51 25.17 -10.27
C VAL A 483 -26.60 26.64 -9.87
N HIS A 484 -26.85 27.57 -10.81
CA HIS A 484 -27.03 28.99 -10.53
C HIS A 484 -28.35 29.30 -9.80
N ALA A 485 -29.35 28.44 -9.95
CA ALA A 485 -30.63 28.59 -9.27
C ALA A 485 -30.65 28.03 -7.86
N LEU A 486 -29.56 27.35 -7.41
CA LEU A 486 -29.48 26.76 -6.09
C LEU A 486 -29.39 27.83 -4.99
N ASN A 487 -30.19 27.65 -3.95
CA ASN A 487 -30.10 28.42 -2.70
C ASN A 487 -28.95 27.88 -1.85
N LEU A 488 -27.79 28.50 -1.95
CA LEU A 488 -26.58 28.13 -1.21
C LEU A 488 -26.24 29.20 -0.18
N THR A 489 -25.54 28.80 0.89
CA THR A 489 -25.00 29.74 1.88
C THR A 489 -23.78 30.46 1.29
N SER A 490 -23.41 31.63 1.85
CA SER A 490 -22.17 32.34 1.49
C SER A 490 -20.91 31.48 1.71
N ASP A 491 -20.99 30.48 2.55
CA ASP A 491 -19.91 29.58 2.96
C ASP A 491 -19.90 28.29 2.12
N THR A 492 -20.65 28.29 1.02
CA THR A 492 -20.67 27.20 0.02
C THR A 492 -20.15 27.71 -1.31
N LYS A 493 -19.29 26.97 -1.96
CA LYS A 493 -18.71 27.35 -3.24
C LYS A 493 -18.98 26.28 -4.29
N TRP A 494 -19.52 26.71 -5.44
CA TRP A 494 -19.63 25.87 -6.63
C TRP A 494 -18.31 25.81 -7.39
N VAL A 495 -17.87 24.61 -7.72
CA VAL A 495 -16.66 24.34 -8.50
C VAL A 495 -16.90 23.21 -9.50
N GLN A 496 -15.99 23.07 -10.45
CA GLN A 496 -15.93 21.93 -11.36
C GLN A 496 -14.58 21.22 -11.21
N ASP A 497 -14.60 19.88 -11.32
CA ASP A 497 -13.37 19.11 -11.45
C ASP A 497 -12.80 19.19 -12.89
N PHE A 498 -11.66 18.54 -13.14
CA PHE A 498 -11.03 18.54 -14.45
C PHE A 498 -11.80 17.72 -15.52
N LYS A 499 -12.80 16.93 -15.12
CA LYS A 499 -13.72 16.21 -16.03
C LYS A 499 -14.97 17.03 -16.34
N GLY A 500 -15.16 18.18 -15.70
CA GLY A 500 -16.31 19.06 -15.86
C GLY A 500 -17.52 18.69 -15.00
N ASN A 501 -17.37 17.79 -14.03
CA ASN A 501 -18.41 17.48 -13.07
C ASN A 501 -18.64 18.66 -12.13
N ASN A 502 -19.90 18.92 -11.79
CA ASN A 502 -20.26 19.97 -10.85
C ASN A 502 -20.18 19.48 -9.41
N LEU A 503 -19.54 20.28 -8.54
CA LEU A 503 -19.36 19.99 -7.14
C LEU A 503 -19.63 21.23 -6.27
N LEU A 504 -19.95 20.97 -5.02
CA LEU A 504 -20.07 22.00 -4.00
C LEU A 504 -19.04 21.77 -2.90
N LEU A 505 -18.30 22.83 -2.55
CA LEU A 505 -17.41 22.87 -1.39
C LEU A 505 -18.15 23.51 -0.23
N PHE A 506 -18.06 22.91 0.95
CA PHE A 506 -18.75 23.35 2.17
C PHE A 506 -17.77 23.52 3.31
N THR A 507 -18.03 24.49 4.17
CA THR A 507 -17.25 24.74 5.40
C THR A 507 -17.70 23.88 6.58
N SER A 508 -18.89 23.27 6.52
CA SER A 508 -19.44 22.43 7.59
C SER A 508 -20.57 21.53 7.09
N GLU A 509 -20.86 20.48 7.84
CA GLU A 509 -22.04 19.62 7.59
C GLU A 509 -23.37 20.38 7.65
N TRP A 510 -23.44 21.45 8.46
CA TRP A 510 -24.64 22.30 8.51
C TRP A 510 -24.94 22.92 7.13
N CYS A 511 -23.92 23.38 6.41
CA CYS A 511 -24.09 23.95 5.06
C CYS A 511 -24.59 22.90 4.06
N ILE A 512 -24.16 21.63 4.20
CA ILE A 512 -24.65 20.52 3.38
C ILE A 512 -26.13 20.29 3.63
N ASN A 513 -26.52 20.18 4.90
CA ASN A 513 -27.92 19.98 5.29
C ASN A 513 -28.82 21.14 4.85
N TRP A 514 -28.32 22.38 4.96
CA TRP A 514 -29.01 23.57 4.46
C TRP A 514 -29.25 23.48 2.95
N ALA A 515 -28.24 23.15 2.16
CA ALA A 515 -28.34 23.04 0.72
C ALA A 515 -29.40 21.99 0.32
N LEU A 516 -29.39 20.82 0.95
CA LEU A 516 -30.39 19.76 0.71
C LEU A 516 -31.82 20.18 1.13
N GLN A 517 -32.01 20.91 2.21
CA GLN A 517 -33.32 21.36 2.68
C GLN A 517 -33.91 22.48 1.83
N LYS A 518 -33.07 23.37 1.28
CA LYS A 518 -33.52 24.55 0.54
C LYS A 518 -33.65 24.32 -0.96
N ASN A 519 -33.15 23.21 -1.48
CA ASN A 519 -33.21 22.90 -2.90
C ASN A 519 -33.88 21.54 -3.09
N GLU A 520 -35.19 21.57 -3.32
CA GLU A 520 -35.97 20.35 -3.56
C GLU A 520 -35.45 19.62 -4.78
N GLY A 521 -35.19 18.31 -4.62
CA GLY A 521 -34.65 17.46 -5.68
C GLY A 521 -33.12 17.48 -5.85
N LEU A 522 -32.37 18.32 -5.09
CA LEU A 522 -30.92 18.28 -5.09
C LEU A 522 -30.42 16.95 -4.49
N SER A 523 -29.60 16.23 -5.26
CA SER A 523 -28.93 15.01 -4.82
C SER A 523 -27.43 15.23 -4.79
N LEU A 524 -26.82 14.94 -3.63
CA LEU A 524 -25.38 15.11 -3.39
C LEU A 524 -24.75 13.77 -3.01
N ARG A 525 -23.59 13.47 -3.60
CA ARG A 525 -22.79 12.27 -3.30
C ARG A 525 -21.47 12.62 -2.62
N GLU A 526 -21.02 11.74 -1.73
CA GLU A 526 -19.70 11.85 -1.08
C GLU A 526 -18.54 11.37 -1.97
N PHE A 527 -18.83 10.47 -2.89
CA PHE A 527 -17.80 9.83 -3.72
C PHE A 527 -18.13 10.02 -5.20
N ASN A 528 -17.10 10.17 -6.00
CA ASN A 528 -17.26 10.08 -7.45
C ASN A 528 -17.49 8.60 -7.81
N ARG A 529 -18.60 8.30 -8.48
CA ARG A 529 -18.78 7.01 -9.16
C ARG A 529 -18.23 7.18 -10.58
N GLU A 530 -17.04 6.64 -10.80
CA GLU A 530 -16.53 6.46 -12.17
C GLU A 530 -17.12 5.20 -12.80
#